data_d50e7250985f5c40c2302cfe10b44c7a
#
_entry.id   d50e7250985f5c40c2302cfe10b44c7a
#
_cell.length_a   1.000
_cell.length_b   1.000
_cell.length_c   1.000
_cell.angle_alpha   90.00
_cell.angle_beta   90.00
_cell.angle_gamma   90.00
#
_symmetry.space_group_name_H-M   'P 1'
#
loop_
_entity.id
_entity.type
_entity.pdbx_description
1 polymer ?
#
loop_
_entity_poly.entity_id
_entity_poly.type
_entity_poly.pdbx_seq_one_letter_code
_entity_poly.pdbx_strand_id
1 'polypeptide(L)'
;MKKILRPVLLAVLAAGVFAVSAKADPFADFNTYVGASKVQAEARLAPFVEDLGGVIGGNDFNSGRNIGFPGFDVGIAATVQAKPNDNNSILNDSDVNAFGVPLVRASVALPVIDADLTLRGLTLSGFSIIGAGVSYNVLKSGTVTKFIPDVSVSAFYDVINYDYFKGSHMSLNAVASFDIPVIKPFIGVGLDRTTLKVQDVPGAVGTLVNGAEATISKPRYTLGVRFSPLPLLYVYGAYSSLHGQPGYNGGLGVKF
;
A
#
# COMPACT_ATOMS: atom_id res chain seq x y z
N MET A 1 31.56 -11.37 -17.02
CA MET A 1 31.36 -10.63 -15.76
C MET A 1 30.53 -9.35 -15.86
N LYS A 2 30.52 -8.59 -16.97
CA LYS A 2 29.71 -7.34 -17.09
C LYS A 2 28.18 -7.54 -17.22
N LYS A 3 27.68 -8.74 -17.52
CA LYS A 3 26.23 -9.01 -17.71
C LYS A 3 25.48 -9.32 -16.41
N ILE A 4 26.16 -9.69 -15.33
CA ILE A 4 25.56 -10.02 -14.03
C ILE A 4 25.51 -8.77 -13.13
N LEU A 5 26.34 -7.77 -13.38
CA LEU A 5 26.47 -6.58 -12.52
C LEU A 5 25.25 -5.64 -12.63
N ARG A 6 24.55 -5.63 -13.78
CA ARG A 6 23.40 -4.76 -14.02
C ARG A 6 22.15 -5.12 -13.21
N PRO A 7 21.73 -6.39 -13.11
CA PRO A 7 20.56 -6.74 -12.29
C PRO A 7 20.83 -6.58 -10.78
N VAL A 8 22.08 -6.81 -10.33
CA VAL A 8 22.49 -6.60 -8.94
C VAL A 8 22.47 -5.11 -8.58
N LEU A 9 22.89 -4.23 -9.48
CA LEU A 9 22.86 -2.78 -9.27
C LEU A 9 21.41 -2.24 -9.20
N LEU A 10 20.49 -2.78 -9.99
CA LEU A 10 19.06 -2.44 -9.92
C LEU A 10 18.40 -2.95 -8.62
N ALA A 11 18.77 -4.13 -8.16
CA ALA A 11 18.29 -4.67 -6.90
C ALA A 11 18.82 -3.86 -5.68
N VAL A 12 20.06 -3.38 -5.75
CA VAL A 12 20.65 -2.51 -4.72
C VAL A 12 20.04 -1.12 -4.73
N LEU A 13 19.69 -0.56 -5.89
CA LEU A 13 18.96 0.71 -5.99
C LEU A 13 17.53 0.59 -5.45
N ALA A 14 16.85 -0.53 -5.71
CA ALA A 14 15.53 -0.81 -5.15
C ALA A 14 15.61 -0.99 -3.62
N ALA A 15 16.61 -1.68 -3.09
CA ALA A 15 16.84 -1.83 -1.65
C ALA A 15 17.19 -0.48 -0.98
N GLY A 16 17.89 0.42 -1.69
CA GLY A 16 18.25 1.76 -1.18
C GLY A 16 17.07 2.70 -0.99
N VAL A 17 15.99 2.53 -1.76
CA VAL A 17 14.76 3.32 -1.59
C VAL A 17 14.00 2.93 -0.30
N PHE A 18 14.24 1.72 0.23
CA PHE A 18 13.61 1.23 1.46
C PHE A 18 14.47 1.45 2.72
N ALA A 19 15.68 1.98 2.59
CA ALA A 19 16.52 2.36 3.72
C ALA A 19 16.15 3.76 4.27
N VAL A 20 14.87 4.05 4.39
CA VAL A 20 14.43 5.06 5.36
C VAL A 20 14.76 4.46 6.73
N SER A 21 15.36 5.24 7.62
CA SER A 21 15.66 4.85 9.01
C SER A 21 14.35 4.52 9.74
N ALA A 22 13.72 3.42 9.35
CA ALA A 22 12.58 2.88 10.05
C ALA A 22 13.10 2.34 11.38
N LYS A 23 12.56 2.77 12.50
CA LYS A 23 12.63 1.98 13.74
C LYS A 23 12.28 0.54 13.36
N ALA A 24 12.97 -0.43 13.92
CA ALA A 24 12.78 -1.86 13.60
C ALA A 24 11.30 -2.30 13.76
N ASP A 25 10.55 -1.62 14.64
CA ASP A 25 9.12 -1.76 14.83
C ASP A 25 8.51 -0.38 15.13
N PRO A 26 7.80 0.25 14.18
CA PRO A 26 7.16 1.55 14.39
C PRO A 26 5.99 1.50 15.38
N PHE A 27 5.53 0.31 15.75
CA PHE A 27 4.39 0.09 16.66
C PHE A 27 4.79 -0.41 18.04
N ALA A 28 6.09 -0.53 18.33
CA ALA A 28 6.60 -1.06 19.61
C ALA A 28 6.03 -0.32 20.84
N ASP A 29 5.84 0.99 20.72
CA ASP A 29 5.35 1.83 21.80
C ASP A 29 3.81 2.06 21.77
N PHE A 30 3.08 1.34 20.93
CA PHE A 30 1.63 1.49 20.75
C PHE A 30 0.87 1.40 22.07
N ASN A 31 1.19 0.40 22.89
CA ASN A 31 0.56 0.18 24.18
C ASN A 31 0.80 1.31 25.20
N THR A 32 1.90 2.05 25.05
CA THR A 32 2.23 3.20 25.89
C THR A 32 1.42 4.43 25.49
N TYR A 33 1.23 4.65 24.19
CA TYR A 33 0.65 5.88 23.66
C TYR A 33 -0.82 5.76 23.25
N VAL A 34 -1.41 4.56 23.29
CA VAL A 34 -2.82 4.36 22.89
C VAL A 34 -3.82 5.09 23.80
N GLY A 35 -3.45 5.42 25.03
CA GLY A 35 -4.27 6.18 25.98
C GLY A 35 -4.57 5.43 27.29
N ALA A 36 -5.23 6.09 28.22
CA ALA A 36 -5.53 5.59 29.57
C ALA A 36 -7.05 5.35 29.80
N SER A 37 -7.89 5.53 28.78
CA SER A 37 -9.32 5.22 28.82
C SER A 37 -9.80 4.88 27.41
N LYS A 38 -10.96 4.21 27.30
CA LYS A 38 -11.53 3.83 26.02
C LYS A 38 -11.76 5.03 25.10
N VAL A 39 -12.29 6.14 25.63
CA VAL A 39 -12.57 7.37 24.86
C VAL A 39 -11.26 7.99 24.35
N GLN A 40 -10.21 8.02 25.17
CA GLN A 40 -8.90 8.50 24.72
C GLN A 40 -8.29 7.57 23.68
N ALA A 41 -8.41 6.25 23.87
CA ALA A 41 -7.90 5.28 22.94
C ALA A 41 -8.59 5.41 21.57
N GLU A 42 -9.89 5.58 21.51
CA GLU A 42 -10.62 5.81 20.25
C GLU A 42 -10.19 7.12 19.58
N ALA A 43 -10.00 8.20 20.34
CA ALA A 43 -9.56 9.50 19.83
C ALA A 43 -8.12 9.44 19.26
N ARG A 44 -7.19 8.75 19.92
CA ARG A 44 -5.81 8.59 19.48
C ARG A 44 -5.66 7.57 18.35
N LEU A 45 -6.53 6.56 18.35
CA LEU A 45 -6.54 5.53 17.32
C LEU A 45 -6.99 6.09 15.96
N ALA A 46 -7.91 7.05 15.91
CA ALA A 46 -8.46 7.57 14.68
C ALA A 46 -7.39 8.12 13.70
N PRO A 47 -6.48 9.05 14.09
CA PRO A 47 -5.42 9.51 13.19
C PRO A 47 -4.37 8.41 12.87
N PHE A 48 -4.15 7.46 13.77
CA PHE A 48 -3.30 6.29 13.49
C PHE A 48 -3.92 5.38 12.42
N VAL A 49 -5.23 5.13 12.49
CA VAL A 49 -5.99 4.37 11.46
C VAL A 49 -5.96 5.11 10.12
N GLU A 50 -6.05 6.43 10.13
CA GLU A 50 -5.95 7.27 8.94
C GLU A 50 -4.60 7.08 8.25
N ASP A 51 -3.51 7.22 8.98
CA ASP A 51 -2.16 7.07 8.46
C ASP A 51 -1.89 5.64 7.97
N LEU A 52 -2.23 4.63 8.77
CA LEU A 52 -2.04 3.23 8.38
C LEU A 52 -2.85 2.85 7.14
N GLY A 53 -4.10 3.30 7.05
CA GLY A 53 -4.94 3.09 5.87
C GLY A 53 -4.36 3.71 4.62
N GLY A 54 -3.82 4.93 4.71
CA GLY A 54 -3.17 5.60 3.60
C GLY A 54 -1.97 4.83 3.04
N VAL A 55 -1.10 4.30 3.89
CA VAL A 55 0.09 3.54 3.44
C VAL A 55 -0.27 2.15 2.93
N ILE A 56 -1.32 1.50 3.43
CA ILE A 56 -1.80 0.23 2.89
C ILE A 56 -2.39 0.45 1.49
N GLY A 57 -3.34 1.37 1.36
CA GLY A 57 -3.99 1.69 0.10
C GLY A 57 -3.03 2.22 -0.97
N GLY A 58 -1.96 2.93 -0.56
CA GLY A 58 -0.91 3.38 -1.46
C GLY A 58 -0.27 2.27 -2.30
N ASN A 59 -0.36 1.01 -1.89
CA ASN A 59 0.18 -0.14 -2.61
C ASN A 59 -0.80 -0.78 -3.63
N ASP A 60 -2.00 -0.23 -3.84
CA ASP A 60 -3.07 -0.89 -4.58
C ASP A 60 -2.78 -1.02 -6.08
N PHE A 61 -2.17 -0.01 -6.69
CA PHE A 61 -2.00 0.03 -8.13
C PHE A 61 -0.72 0.72 -8.59
N ASN A 62 -0.27 0.36 -9.78
CA ASN A 62 0.85 0.98 -10.50
C ASN A 62 0.60 1.08 -12.01
N SER A 63 -0.62 0.78 -12.48
CA SER A 63 -1.03 0.79 -13.88
C SER A 63 -2.56 0.77 -13.96
N GLY A 64 -3.11 1.42 -14.98
CA GLY A 64 -4.52 1.30 -15.38
C GLY A 64 -4.77 0.13 -16.35
N ARG A 65 -3.74 -0.65 -16.70
CA ARG A 65 -3.83 -1.79 -17.60
C ARG A 65 -3.64 -3.10 -16.85
N ASN A 66 -4.60 -3.99 -16.97
CA ASN A 66 -4.55 -5.35 -16.44
C ASN A 66 -3.48 -6.21 -17.12
N ILE A 67 -3.19 -7.37 -16.55
CA ILE A 67 -2.14 -8.27 -17.02
C ILE A 67 -2.48 -8.84 -18.40
N GLY A 68 -3.73 -9.27 -18.58
CA GLY A 68 -4.20 -9.95 -19.80
C GLY A 68 -3.87 -11.44 -19.78
N PHE A 69 -4.89 -12.25 -20.05
CA PHE A 69 -4.76 -13.72 -20.07
C PHE A 69 -4.01 -14.23 -21.33
N PRO A 70 -3.17 -15.27 -21.19
CA PRO A 70 -2.71 -15.93 -19.97
C PRO A 70 -1.50 -15.19 -19.39
N GLY A 71 -1.64 -14.58 -18.23
CA GLY A 71 -0.55 -13.80 -17.65
C GLY A 71 -0.58 -13.78 -16.13
N PHE A 72 0.57 -13.50 -15.55
CA PHE A 72 0.75 -13.30 -14.11
C PHE A 72 1.81 -12.22 -13.82
N ASP A 73 1.71 -11.64 -12.65
CA ASP A 73 2.61 -10.59 -12.15
C ASP A 73 3.01 -10.93 -10.72
N VAL A 74 4.29 -10.88 -10.43
CA VAL A 74 4.81 -11.03 -9.06
C VAL A 74 5.75 -9.88 -8.77
N GLY A 75 5.59 -9.22 -7.64
CA GLY A 75 6.40 -8.07 -7.30
C GLY A 75 6.36 -7.69 -5.83
N ILE A 76 7.12 -6.65 -5.53
CA ILE A 76 7.15 -5.99 -4.23
C ILE A 76 6.75 -4.53 -4.45
N ALA A 77 5.87 -4.04 -3.60
CA ALA A 77 5.45 -2.66 -3.54
C ALA A 77 5.70 -2.12 -2.14
N ALA A 78 6.02 -0.85 -2.01
CA ALA A 78 6.05 -0.18 -0.72
C ALA A 78 5.51 1.23 -0.84
N THR A 79 4.78 1.65 0.18
CA THR A 79 4.33 3.01 0.36
C THR A 79 4.91 3.56 1.64
N VAL A 80 5.49 4.75 1.56
CA VAL A 80 6.06 5.48 2.70
C VAL A 80 5.34 6.81 2.82
N GLN A 81 4.81 7.10 3.98
CA GLN A 81 4.29 8.41 4.35
C GLN A 81 5.44 9.25 4.89
N ALA A 82 5.65 10.44 4.32
CA ALA A 82 6.80 11.29 4.62
C ALA A 82 6.75 11.89 6.04
N LYS A 83 5.54 12.01 6.61
CA LYS A 83 5.29 12.50 7.96
C LYS A 83 3.96 11.93 8.45
N PRO A 84 3.87 11.41 9.69
CA PRO A 84 2.59 11.07 10.30
C PRO A 84 1.67 12.30 10.39
N ASN A 85 0.37 12.06 10.46
CA ASN A 85 -0.61 13.10 10.75
C ASN A 85 -0.22 13.82 12.05
N ASP A 86 -0.30 15.14 12.10
CA ASP A 86 0.09 15.93 13.27
C ASP A 86 -0.69 15.54 14.54
N ASN A 87 -1.90 15.01 14.39
CA ASN A 87 -2.73 14.51 15.49
C ASN A 87 -2.44 13.04 15.86
N ASN A 88 -1.55 12.35 15.15
CA ASN A 88 -1.20 10.96 15.45
C ASN A 88 -0.18 10.88 16.58
N SER A 89 -0.66 10.99 17.82
CA SER A 89 0.20 10.91 19.00
C SER A 89 0.88 9.53 19.14
N ILE A 90 0.29 8.46 18.64
CA ILE A 90 0.88 7.11 18.72
C ILE A 90 2.22 7.06 17.97
N LEU A 91 2.30 7.61 16.76
CA LEU A 91 3.55 7.65 16.00
C LEU A 91 4.45 8.83 16.38
N ASN A 92 3.87 10.02 16.60
CA ASN A 92 4.63 11.22 16.90
C ASN A 92 5.33 11.12 18.26
N ASP A 93 4.65 10.63 19.29
CA ASP A 93 5.23 10.46 20.64
C ASP A 93 6.24 9.30 20.69
N SER A 94 6.21 8.41 19.67
CA SER A 94 7.21 7.35 19.47
C SER A 94 8.42 7.79 18.61
N ASP A 95 8.56 9.09 18.30
CA ASP A 95 9.60 9.64 17.42
C ASP A 95 9.65 9.01 16.02
N VAL A 96 8.51 8.56 15.50
CA VAL A 96 8.38 8.03 14.13
C VAL A 96 8.16 9.19 13.17
N ASN A 97 9.21 9.57 12.45
CA ASN A 97 9.16 10.71 11.51
C ASN A 97 8.66 10.32 10.11
N ALA A 98 8.81 9.05 9.74
CA ALA A 98 8.28 8.50 8.50
C ALA A 98 7.97 7.03 8.74
N PHE A 99 6.91 6.52 8.13
CA PHE A 99 6.61 5.10 8.22
C PHE A 99 6.01 4.58 6.92
N GLY A 100 6.10 3.27 6.71
CA GLY A 100 5.63 2.67 5.49
C GLY A 100 5.34 1.19 5.63
N VAL A 101 4.61 0.68 4.67
CA VAL A 101 4.25 -0.74 4.59
C VAL A 101 4.71 -1.31 3.25
N PRO A 102 5.71 -2.20 3.25
CA PRO A 102 6.02 -3.02 2.07
C PRO A 102 5.03 -4.17 1.97
N LEU A 103 4.67 -4.56 0.74
CA LEU A 103 3.81 -5.70 0.46
C LEU A 103 4.42 -6.52 -0.70
N VAL A 104 4.49 -7.81 -0.52
CA VAL A 104 4.67 -8.75 -1.63
C VAL A 104 3.32 -8.97 -2.27
N ARG A 105 3.26 -8.97 -3.59
CA ARG A 105 2.03 -9.17 -4.36
C ARG A 105 2.22 -10.21 -5.46
N ALA A 106 1.18 -10.99 -5.71
CA ALA A 106 1.08 -11.90 -6.82
C ALA A 106 -0.30 -11.74 -7.47
N SER A 107 -0.33 -11.57 -8.77
CA SER A 107 -1.56 -11.36 -9.53
C SER A 107 -1.64 -12.30 -10.71
N VAL A 108 -2.83 -12.73 -11.04
CA VAL A 108 -3.11 -13.61 -12.19
C VAL A 108 -4.27 -13.05 -12.99
N ALA A 109 -4.12 -13.06 -14.32
CA ALA A 109 -5.20 -12.69 -15.22
C ALA A 109 -6.27 -13.80 -15.27
N LEU A 110 -7.53 -13.42 -15.17
CA LEU A 110 -8.65 -14.35 -15.26
C LEU A 110 -8.99 -14.63 -16.72
N PRO A 111 -9.29 -15.91 -17.07
CA PRO A 111 -9.75 -16.23 -18.42
C PRO A 111 -11.15 -15.63 -18.67
N VAL A 112 -11.46 -15.35 -19.93
CA VAL A 112 -12.79 -14.91 -20.41
C VAL A 112 -13.15 -13.45 -20.09
N ILE A 113 -12.65 -12.89 -18.96
CA ILE A 113 -12.92 -11.51 -18.55
C ILE A 113 -11.60 -10.75 -18.44
N ASP A 114 -11.61 -9.46 -18.75
CA ASP A 114 -10.41 -8.60 -18.64
C ASP A 114 -10.21 -8.14 -17.18
N ALA A 115 -10.02 -9.11 -16.30
CA ALA A 115 -9.84 -8.91 -14.87
C ALA A 115 -8.63 -9.66 -14.35
N ASP A 116 -8.01 -9.13 -13.29
CA ASP A 116 -6.93 -9.77 -12.56
C ASP A 116 -7.35 -10.03 -11.11
N LEU A 117 -6.96 -11.18 -10.58
CA LEU A 117 -7.02 -11.50 -9.17
C LEU A 117 -5.64 -11.26 -8.55
N THR A 118 -5.58 -10.55 -7.45
CA THR A 118 -4.35 -10.25 -6.71
C THR A 118 -4.42 -10.79 -5.30
N LEU A 119 -3.35 -11.45 -4.86
CA LEU A 119 -3.06 -11.74 -3.45
C LEU A 119 -1.87 -10.89 -3.03
N ARG A 120 -1.90 -10.38 -1.80
CA ARG A 120 -0.81 -9.58 -1.24
C ARG A 120 -0.64 -9.81 0.24
N GLY A 121 0.56 -9.55 0.76
CA GLY A 121 0.78 -9.67 2.19
C GLY A 121 2.19 -9.34 2.61
N LEU A 122 2.32 -9.21 3.93
CA LEU A 122 3.57 -9.06 4.66
C LEU A 122 3.38 -9.63 6.07
N THR A 123 4.45 -10.19 6.61
CA THR A 123 4.56 -10.46 8.06
C THR A 123 5.96 -10.03 8.50
N LEU A 124 6.02 -9.10 9.45
CA LEU A 124 7.27 -8.55 9.98
C LEU A 124 7.07 -8.10 11.42
N SER A 125 7.93 -8.53 12.34
CA SER A 125 7.97 -8.06 13.76
C SER A 125 6.60 -8.07 14.45
N GLY A 126 5.83 -9.18 14.34
CA GLY A 126 4.49 -9.28 14.93
C GLY A 126 3.37 -8.61 14.13
N PHE A 127 3.71 -7.69 13.21
CA PHE A 127 2.74 -7.06 12.32
C PHE A 127 2.51 -7.91 11.07
N SER A 128 1.26 -8.19 10.74
CA SER A 128 0.90 -8.90 9.52
C SER A 128 -0.25 -8.24 8.79
N ILE A 129 -0.15 -8.22 7.47
CA ILE A 129 -1.23 -7.87 6.55
C ILE A 129 -1.34 -8.99 5.54
N ILE A 130 -2.54 -9.47 5.30
CA ILE A 130 -2.86 -10.44 4.26
C ILE A 130 -4.14 -9.97 3.58
N GLY A 131 -4.12 -9.87 2.27
CA GLY A 131 -5.25 -9.37 1.52
C GLY A 131 -5.38 -9.94 0.12
N ALA A 132 -6.54 -9.69 -0.45
CA ALA A 132 -6.86 -10.04 -1.81
C ALA A 132 -7.58 -8.88 -2.49
N GLY A 133 -7.48 -8.83 -3.81
CA GLY A 133 -8.17 -7.82 -4.62
C GLY A 133 -8.47 -8.31 -6.02
N VAL A 134 -9.38 -7.62 -6.65
CA VAL A 134 -9.74 -7.80 -8.05
C VAL A 134 -9.65 -6.47 -8.79
N SER A 135 -9.14 -6.49 -10.00
CA SER A 135 -9.14 -5.35 -10.90
C SER A 135 -9.81 -5.71 -12.22
N TYR A 136 -10.50 -4.74 -12.82
CA TYR A 136 -11.19 -4.90 -14.09
C TYR A 136 -10.86 -3.72 -15.02
N ASN A 137 -10.51 -4.02 -16.29
CA ASN A 137 -10.34 -2.98 -17.30
C ASN A 137 -11.70 -2.50 -17.81
N VAL A 138 -11.98 -1.23 -17.55
CA VAL A 138 -13.16 -0.53 -18.07
C VAL A 138 -12.92 -0.02 -19.48
N LEU A 139 -11.69 0.44 -19.74
CA LEU A 139 -11.25 0.95 -21.03
C LEU A 139 -9.83 0.44 -21.32
N LYS A 140 -9.61 -0.11 -22.51
CA LYS A 140 -8.33 -0.63 -22.95
C LYS A 140 -7.89 0.05 -24.23
N SER A 141 -6.71 0.62 -24.22
CA SER A 141 -6.10 1.21 -25.41
C SER A 141 -5.76 0.11 -26.44
N GLY A 142 -6.06 0.37 -27.69
CA GLY A 142 -5.67 -0.50 -28.82
C GLY A 142 -4.35 -0.05 -29.45
N THR A 143 -3.83 -0.87 -30.37
CA THR A 143 -2.61 -0.56 -31.14
C THR A 143 -2.74 0.72 -31.97
N VAL A 144 -3.94 1.07 -32.43
CA VAL A 144 -4.23 2.25 -33.25
C VAL A 144 -4.60 3.47 -32.36
N THR A 145 -5.08 3.21 -31.14
CA THR A 145 -5.59 4.24 -30.23
C THR A 145 -4.68 4.48 -29.02
N LYS A 146 -3.37 4.57 -29.25
CA LYS A 146 -2.35 4.76 -28.19
C LYS A 146 -2.51 6.02 -27.35
N PHE A 147 -3.27 6.99 -27.83
CA PHE A 147 -3.59 8.24 -27.11
C PHE A 147 -4.79 8.11 -26.17
N ILE A 148 -5.52 6.98 -26.21
CA ILE A 148 -6.60 6.70 -25.27
C ILE A 148 -5.97 5.98 -24.07
N PRO A 149 -6.17 6.46 -22.83
CA PRO A 149 -5.62 5.76 -21.66
C PRO A 149 -6.31 4.42 -21.42
N ASP A 150 -5.56 3.47 -20.90
CA ASP A 150 -6.14 2.30 -20.23
C ASP A 150 -6.76 2.77 -18.92
N VAL A 151 -7.98 2.34 -18.62
CA VAL A 151 -8.65 2.65 -17.37
C VAL A 151 -9.10 1.37 -16.70
N SER A 152 -8.74 1.22 -15.44
CA SER A 152 -9.19 0.11 -14.60
C SER A 152 -9.83 0.60 -13.31
N VAL A 153 -10.72 -0.25 -12.78
CA VAL A 153 -11.25 -0.14 -11.42
C VAL A 153 -10.80 -1.36 -10.63
N SER A 154 -10.55 -1.19 -9.34
CA SER A 154 -10.14 -2.31 -8.48
C SER A 154 -10.72 -2.18 -7.08
N ALA A 155 -10.87 -3.33 -6.42
CA ALA A 155 -11.25 -3.42 -5.03
C ALA A 155 -10.28 -4.36 -4.30
N PHE A 156 -9.87 -3.98 -3.08
CA PHE A 156 -9.03 -4.78 -2.21
C PHE A 156 -9.66 -4.90 -0.83
N TYR A 157 -9.40 -6.03 -0.19
CA TYR A 157 -9.70 -6.28 1.21
C TYR A 157 -8.51 -6.92 1.89
N ASP A 158 -8.05 -6.32 2.99
CA ASP A 158 -6.90 -6.77 3.78
C ASP A 158 -7.31 -6.97 5.23
N VAL A 159 -6.76 -8.00 5.84
CA VAL A 159 -6.83 -8.27 7.27
C VAL A 159 -5.51 -7.84 7.89
N ILE A 160 -5.59 -7.09 8.98
CA ILE A 160 -4.46 -6.52 9.70
C ILE A 160 -4.41 -7.17 11.08
N ASN A 161 -3.24 -7.66 11.48
CA ASN A 161 -3.02 -8.15 12.82
C ASN A 161 -1.68 -7.64 13.36
N TYR A 162 -1.70 -7.24 14.62
CA TYR A 162 -0.54 -6.90 15.43
C TYR A 162 -0.83 -7.29 16.88
N ASP A 163 0.19 -7.38 17.70
CA ASP A 163 0.07 -7.80 19.10
C ASP A 163 -1.01 -7.00 19.86
N TYR A 164 -1.07 -5.69 19.64
CA TYR A 164 -1.96 -4.79 20.38
C TYR A 164 -3.17 -4.27 19.59
N PHE A 165 -3.29 -4.61 18.31
CA PHE A 165 -4.47 -4.26 17.52
C PHE A 165 -4.72 -5.24 16.38
N LYS A 166 -5.97 -5.31 15.97
CA LYS A 166 -6.40 -6.02 14.77
C LYS A 166 -7.37 -5.17 13.97
N GLY A 167 -7.51 -5.47 12.70
CA GLY A 167 -8.47 -4.74 11.88
C GLY A 167 -8.56 -5.20 10.45
N SER A 168 -9.17 -4.35 9.65
CA SER A 168 -9.32 -4.56 8.22
C SER A 168 -9.16 -3.25 7.46
N HIS A 169 -8.71 -3.39 6.23
CA HIS A 169 -8.65 -2.31 5.27
C HIS A 169 -9.39 -2.71 4.01
N MET A 170 -10.22 -1.83 3.50
CA MET A 170 -10.93 -2.00 2.22
C MET A 170 -10.69 -0.78 1.36
N SER A 171 -10.41 -0.98 0.09
CA SER A 171 -10.22 0.10 -0.87
C SER A 171 -10.96 -0.14 -2.17
N LEU A 172 -11.44 0.95 -2.77
CA LEU A 172 -11.98 1.00 -4.12
C LEU A 172 -11.13 2.01 -4.91
N ASN A 173 -10.66 1.64 -6.10
CA ASN A 173 -9.76 2.46 -6.88
C ASN A 173 -10.22 2.61 -8.32
N ALA A 174 -9.88 3.76 -8.92
CA ALA A 174 -9.93 3.99 -10.35
C ALA A 174 -8.58 4.54 -10.81
N VAL A 175 -8.02 3.94 -11.86
CA VAL A 175 -6.67 4.25 -12.35
C VAL A 175 -6.69 4.42 -13.87
N ALA A 176 -6.04 5.45 -14.35
CA ALA A 176 -5.78 5.65 -15.78
C ALA A 176 -4.27 5.62 -16.05
N SER A 177 -3.85 4.99 -17.14
CA SER A 177 -2.45 5.00 -17.58
C SER A 177 -2.34 5.02 -19.10
N PHE A 178 -1.24 5.61 -19.59
CA PHE A 178 -0.91 5.55 -21.02
C PHE A 178 0.09 4.44 -21.29
N ASP A 179 -0.21 3.58 -22.27
CA ASP A 179 0.67 2.48 -22.69
C ASP A 179 1.74 2.98 -23.67
N ILE A 180 2.58 3.92 -23.22
CA ILE A 180 3.73 4.42 -23.97
C ILE A 180 4.87 3.39 -23.80
N PRO A 181 5.59 3.02 -24.88
CA PRO A 181 6.71 2.10 -24.77
C PRO A 181 7.72 2.58 -23.72
N VAL A 182 8.13 1.66 -22.83
CA VAL A 182 9.14 1.88 -21.76
C VAL A 182 8.67 2.74 -20.60
N ILE A 183 8.02 3.89 -20.84
CA ILE A 183 7.59 4.85 -19.81
C ILE A 183 6.08 4.97 -19.82
N LYS A 184 5.42 4.51 -18.76
CA LYS A 184 3.96 4.46 -18.64
C LYS A 184 3.51 5.34 -17.47
N PRO A 185 3.14 6.60 -17.73
CA PRO A 185 2.58 7.46 -16.70
C PRO A 185 1.21 6.95 -16.28
N PHE A 186 0.89 7.11 -15.00
CA PHE A 186 -0.41 6.75 -14.45
C PHE A 186 -0.88 7.76 -13.42
N ILE A 187 -2.18 7.87 -13.31
CA ILE A 187 -2.87 8.65 -12.27
C ILE A 187 -4.02 7.81 -11.73
N GLY A 188 -4.26 7.90 -10.44
CA GLY A 188 -5.36 7.16 -9.82
C GLY A 188 -5.92 7.84 -8.60
N VAL A 189 -7.14 7.44 -8.29
CA VAL A 189 -7.85 7.82 -7.07
C VAL A 189 -8.28 6.56 -6.34
N GLY A 190 -8.22 6.58 -5.01
CA GLY A 190 -8.71 5.52 -4.13
C GLY A 190 -9.66 6.08 -3.08
N LEU A 191 -10.59 5.27 -2.65
CA LEU A 191 -11.41 5.47 -1.46
C LEU A 191 -11.10 4.34 -0.50
N ASP A 192 -10.48 4.68 0.61
CA ASP A 192 -10.00 3.73 1.60
C ASP A 192 -10.91 3.77 2.83
N ARG A 193 -11.23 2.60 3.36
CA ARG A 193 -11.91 2.43 4.65
C ARG A 193 -11.11 1.47 5.50
N THR A 194 -10.60 1.98 6.62
CA THR A 194 -9.78 1.20 7.56
C THR A 194 -10.44 1.19 8.92
N THR A 195 -10.52 0.01 9.52
CA THR A 195 -11.02 -0.18 10.89
C THR A 195 -9.94 -0.87 11.69
N LEU A 196 -9.61 -0.35 12.86
CA LEU A 196 -8.74 -1.00 13.83
C LEU A 196 -9.43 -1.08 15.18
N LYS A 197 -9.17 -2.18 15.88
CA LYS A 197 -9.63 -2.44 17.24
C LYS A 197 -8.45 -2.81 18.12
N VAL A 198 -8.33 -2.14 19.25
CA VAL A 198 -7.31 -2.42 20.26
C VAL A 198 -7.60 -3.77 20.93
N GLN A 199 -6.55 -4.56 21.09
CA GLN A 199 -6.60 -5.88 21.76
C GLN A 199 -5.33 -6.13 22.56
N ASP A 200 -5.42 -7.03 23.51
CA ASP A 200 -4.29 -7.67 24.23
C ASP A 200 -3.26 -6.69 24.84
N VAL A 201 -3.65 -5.43 25.05
CA VAL A 201 -2.85 -4.48 25.83
C VAL A 201 -2.77 -5.00 27.26
N PRO A 202 -1.56 -5.20 27.83
CA PRO A 202 -1.40 -5.81 29.15
C PRO A 202 -1.71 -4.85 30.30
N GLY A 203 -1.92 -5.43 31.47
CA GLY A 203 -2.04 -4.70 32.74
C GLY A 203 -3.34 -3.92 32.93
N ALA A 204 -3.36 -3.02 33.89
CA ALA A 204 -4.54 -2.25 34.26
C ALA A 204 -5.02 -1.31 33.12
N VAL A 205 -4.09 -0.80 32.31
CA VAL A 205 -4.42 0.03 31.13
C VAL A 205 -5.21 -0.82 30.11
N GLY A 206 -4.83 -2.07 29.91
CA GLY A 206 -5.52 -2.97 28.98
C GLY A 206 -6.99 -3.14 29.30
N THR A 207 -7.37 -3.22 30.59
CA THR A 207 -8.79 -3.34 30.99
C THR A 207 -9.61 -2.11 30.61
N LEU A 208 -8.97 -0.96 30.41
CA LEU A 208 -9.60 0.31 30.07
C LEU A 208 -9.62 0.59 28.57
N VAL A 209 -8.65 0.06 27.80
CA VAL A 209 -8.49 0.43 26.37
C VAL A 209 -8.80 -0.72 25.41
N ASN A 210 -8.70 -1.98 25.85
CA ASN A 210 -9.05 -3.12 25.01
C ASN A 210 -10.50 -3.04 24.53
N GLY A 211 -10.70 -3.25 23.23
CA GLY A 211 -12.00 -3.09 22.59
C GLY A 211 -12.31 -1.66 22.13
N ALA A 212 -11.40 -0.68 22.33
CA ALA A 212 -11.50 0.62 21.66
C ALA A 212 -11.36 0.39 20.13
N GLU A 213 -12.17 1.10 19.35
CA GLU A 213 -12.24 0.92 17.90
C GLU A 213 -12.33 2.26 17.20
N ALA A 214 -11.64 2.37 16.07
CA ALA A 214 -11.78 3.52 15.18
C ALA A 214 -11.92 3.05 13.74
N THR A 215 -12.79 3.72 12.99
CA THR A 215 -13.00 3.53 11.56
C THR A 215 -12.85 4.86 10.84
N ILE A 216 -11.99 4.89 9.83
CA ILE A 216 -11.75 6.07 9.00
C ILE A 216 -12.04 5.71 7.55
N SER A 217 -12.71 6.63 6.84
CA SER A 217 -12.89 6.55 5.39
C SER A 217 -12.39 7.85 4.76
N LYS A 218 -11.40 7.75 3.86
CA LYS A 218 -10.73 8.90 3.26
C LYS A 218 -10.36 8.64 1.80
N PRO A 219 -10.35 9.68 0.95
CA PRO A 219 -9.83 9.58 -0.42
C PRO A 219 -8.30 9.62 -0.44
N ARG A 220 -7.74 9.01 -1.46
CA ARG A 220 -6.31 9.00 -1.80
C ARG A 220 -6.13 9.34 -3.27
N TYR A 221 -5.08 10.11 -3.59
CA TYR A 221 -4.74 10.50 -4.95
C TYR A 221 -3.29 10.12 -5.23
N THR A 222 -3.02 9.57 -6.41
CA THR A 222 -1.70 9.08 -6.78
C THR A 222 -1.35 9.52 -8.20
N LEU A 223 -0.13 9.98 -8.40
CA LEU A 223 0.46 10.28 -9.72
C LEU A 223 1.82 9.59 -9.79
N GLY A 224 2.05 8.81 -10.83
CA GLY A 224 3.27 8.03 -10.93
C GLY A 224 3.69 7.69 -12.34
N VAL A 225 4.83 7.02 -12.40
CA VAL A 225 5.42 6.52 -13.64
C VAL A 225 5.90 5.09 -13.42
N ARG A 226 5.50 4.21 -14.32
CA ARG A 226 6.04 2.85 -14.43
C ARG A 226 7.04 2.80 -15.58
N PHE A 227 8.22 2.28 -15.29
CA PHE A 227 9.31 2.11 -16.24
C PHE A 227 9.53 0.63 -16.50
N SER A 228 9.41 0.21 -17.76
CA SER A 228 9.54 -1.19 -18.19
C SER A 228 10.64 -1.29 -19.26
N PRO A 229 11.93 -1.33 -18.83
CA PRO A 229 13.06 -1.35 -19.77
C PRO A 229 13.22 -2.68 -20.50
N LEU A 230 12.64 -3.73 -19.94
CA LEU A 230 12.60 -5.08 -20.52
C LEU A 230 11.15 -5.56 -20.57
N PRO A 231 10.82 -6.47 -21.49
CA PRO A 231 9.43 -6.92 -21.69
C PRO A 231 8.73 -7.45 -20.44
N LEU A 232 9.48 -8.10 -19.56
CA LEU A 232 8.93 -8.77 -18.37
C LEU A 232 9.16 -7.98 -17.08
N LEU A 233 10.18 -7.12 -17.03
CA LEU A 233 10.59 -6.41 -15.80
C LEU A 233 10.03 -5.00 -15.78
N TYR A 234 9.52 -4.59 -14.64
CA TYR A 234 9.17 -3.19 -14.40
C TYR A 234 9.63 -2.70 -13.03
N VAL A 235 9.83 -1.38 -12.95
CA VAL A 235 9.91 -0.61 -11.72
C VAL A 235 8.94 0.55 -11.81
N TYR A 236 8.45 1.04 -10.68
CA TYR A 236 7.62 2.24 -10.68
C TYR A 236 7.92 3.11 -9.48
N GLY A 237 7.59 4.38 -9.63
CA GLY A 237 7.60 5.36 -8.55
C GLY A 237 6.40 6.29 -8.69
N ALA A 238 5.85 6.70 -7.56
CA ALA A 238 4.71 7.60 -7.53
C ALA A 238 4.75 8.50 -6.30
N TYR A 239 4.10 9.64 -6.44
CA TYR A 239 3.73 10.52 -5.35
C TYR A 239 2.24 10.34 -5.05
N SER A 240 1.90 10.29 -3.76
CA SER A 240 0.51 10.16 -3.31
C SER A 240 0.18 11.17 -2.22
N SER A 241 -1.04 11.67 -2.28
CA SER A 241 -1.71 12.27 -1.12
C SER A 241 -2.43 11.14 -0.39
N LEU A 242 -1.83 10.67 0.70
CA LEU A 242 -2.32 9.59 1.55
C LEU A 242 -3.23 10.20 2.62
N HIS A 243 -4.54 10.26 2.34
CA HIS A 243 -5.53 10.88 3.25
C HIS A 243 -5.21 12.33 3.64
N GLY A 244 -4.52 13.08 2.73
CA GLY A 244 -4.08 14.44 2.98
C GLY A 244 -2.60 14.56 3.36
N GLN A 245 -1.93 13.47 3.73
CA GLN A 245 -0.50 13.46 4.03
C GLN A 245 0.32 13.12 2.76
N PRO A 246 1.51 13.74 2.59
CA PRO A 246 2.38 13.41 1.47
C PRO A 246 3.01 12.04 1.64
N GLY A 247 3.05 11.27 0.56
CA GLY A 247 3.67 9.96 0.54
C GLY A 247 4.28 9.60 -0.80
N TYR A 248 5.13 8.59 -0.77
CA TYR A 248 5.83 8.05 -1.92
C TYR A 248 5.56 6.55 -2.03
N ASN A 249 5.28 6.12 -3.24
CA ASN A 249 5.04 4.72 -3.56
C ASN A 249 6.11 4.26 -4.53
N GLY A 250 6.56 3.05 -4.35
CA GLY A 250 7.52 2.47 -5.29
C GLY A 250 7.45 0.95 -5.26
N GLY A 251 7.97 0.36 -6.31
CA GLY A 251 8.01 -1.09 -6.40
C GLY A 251 8.64 -1.59 -7.67
N LEU A 252 8.82 -2.89 -7.69
CA LEU A 252 9.34 -3.63 -8.84
C LEU A 252 8.61 -4.96 -8.97
N GLY A 253 8.58 -5.49 -10.17
CA GLY A 253 7.95 -6.78 -10.42
C GLY A 253 8.31 -7.36 -11.77
N VAL A 254 7.89 -8.59 -11.94
CA VAL A 254 8.04 -9.36 -13.16
C VAL A 254 6.64 -9.76 -13.62
N LYS A 255 6.32 -9.41 -14.87
CA LYS A 255 5.03 -9.65 -15.50
C LYS A 255 5.24 -10.56 -16.70
N PHE A 256 4.50 -11.67 -16.76
CA PHE A 256 4.52 -12.65 -17.83
C PHE A 256 3.21 -12.70 -18.58
#